data_f1ccb047c2901b5e6fb33869367cec65
#
_entry.id   f1ccb047c2901b5e6fb33869367cec65
#
_cell.length_a   1.000
_cell.length_b   1.000
_cell.length_c   1.000
_cell.angle_alpha   90.00
_cell.angle_beta   90.00
_cell.angle_gamma   90.00
#
_symmetry.space_group_name_H-M   'P 1'
#
loop_
_entity.id
_entity.type
_entity.pdbx_description
1 polymer ?
#
loop_
_entity_poly.entity_id
_entity_poly.type
_entity_poly.pdbx_seq_one_letter_code
_entity_poly.pdbx_strand_id
1 'polypeptide(L)'
;MARIAGVNIPTNKRVIIALTYIHGIGNHQAKQIATKLGIDHSRRVQDLSDQEVLHIRETIDAEHTVEGDLRRNTAMNIKRLMDLACYRGLRHRKGLPVRGQRTHTNARTRKDRKSVV
;
A
#
# COMPACT_ATOMS: atom_id res chain seq x y z
N MET A 1 13.13 -15.60 6.75
CA MET A 1 12.04 -14.75 6.25
C MET A 1 12.23 -14.43 4.80
N ALA A 2 11.17 -14.47 4.03
CA ALA A 2 11.22 -14.01 2.65
C ALA A 2 11.15 -12.48 2.62
N ARG A 3 11.89 -11.88 1.68
CA ARG A 3 11.90 -10.44 1.49
C ARG A 3 11.44 -10.11 0.06
N ILE A 4 10.34 -9.38 -0.06
CA ILE A 4 9.75 -9.01 -1.35
C ILE A 4 9.51 -7.51 -1.35
N ALA A 5 9.90 -6.82 -2.42
CA ALA A 5 9.76 -5.37 -2.55
C ALA A 5 10.37 -4.59 -1.39
N GLY A 6 11.43 -5.11 -0.78
CA GLY A 6 12.08 -4.50 0.36
C GLY A 6 11.39 -4.74 1.70
N VAL A 7 10.34 -5.56 1.75
CA VAL A 7 9.58 -5.84 2.96
C VAL A 7 9.84 -7.28 3.42
N ASN A 8 10.09 -7.46 4.71
CA ASN A 8 10.21 -8.78 5.30
C ASN A 8 8.81 -9.38 5.49
N ILE A 9 8.55 -10.47 4.80
CA ILE A 9 7.25 -11.12 4.81
C ILE A 9 7.23 -12.23 5.85
N PRO A 10 6.18 -12.30 6.72
CA PRO A 10 6.10 -13.38 7.70
C PRO A 10 6.00 -14.74 7.03
N THR A 11 6.81 -15.70 7.49
CA THR A 11 6.87 -17.04 6.89
C THR A 11 5.77 -17.96 7.41
N ASN A 12 5.20 -17.67 8.58
CA ASN A 12 4.15 -18.48 9.19
C ASN A 12 2.74 -18.14 8.74
N LYS A 13 2.58 -17.15 7.84
CA LYS A 13 1.29 -16.73 7.30
C LYS A 13 1.07 -17.33 5.93
N ARG A 14 -0.20 -17.44 5.52
CA ARG A 14 -0.54 -17.83 4.16
C ARG A 14 0.01 -16.80 3.17
N VAL A 15 0.36 -17.24 1.97
CA VAL A 15 0.92 -16.36 0.94
C VAL A 15 0.05 -15.13 0.69
N ILE A 16 -1.27 -15.34 0.57
CA ILE A 16 -2.21 -14.24 0.32
C ILE A 16 -2.16 -13.19 1.42
N ILE A 17 -2.17 -13.63 2.68
CA ILE A 17 -2.14 -12.72 3.82
C ILE A 17 -0.78 -12.04 3.93
N ALA A 18 0.30 -12.79 3.73
CA ALA A 18 1.65 -12.26 3.80
C ALA A 18 1.89 -11.16 2.75
N LEU A 19 1.38 -11.33 1.54
CA LEU A 19 1.53 -10.33 0.48
C LEU A 19 0.84 -9.01 0.81
N THR A 20 -0.21 -9.03 1.63
CA THR A 20 -0.89 -7.78 2.04
C THR A 20 -0.04 -6.91 2.96
N TYR A 21 1.05 -7.42 3.48
CA TYR A 21 2.00 -6.62 4.28
C TYR A 21 2.79 -5.63 3.43
N ILE A 22 2.77 -5.82 2.11
CA ILE A 22 3.42 -4.90 1.16
C ILE A 22 2.47 -3.74 0.90
N HIS A 23 2.94 -2.50 1.06
CA HIS A 23 2.14 -1.31 0.77
C HIS A 23 1.77 -1.27 -0.71
N GLY A 24 0.50 -1.24 -1.01
CA GLY A 24 -0.01 -1.26 -2.39
C GLY A 24 -0.62 -2.59 -2.81
N ILE A 25 -0.51 -3.65 -2.01
CA ILE A 25 -1.12 -4.94 -2.29
C ILE A 25 -2.17 -5.25 -1.22
N GLY A 26 -3.43 -5.33 -1.65
CA GLY A 26 -4.54 -5.74 -0.82
C GLY A 26 -4.92 -7.20 -1.05
N ASN A 27 -5.97 -7.66 -0.37
CA ASN A 27 -6.42 -9.06 -0.48
C ASN A 27 -6.73 -9.47 -1.91
N HIS A 28 -7.40 -8.62 -2.66
CA HIS A 28 -7.78 -8.92 -4.04
C HIS A 28 -6.56 -9.12 -4.94
N GLN A 29 -5.60 -8.20 -4.85
CA GLN A 29 -4.37 -8.27 -5.64
C GLN A 29 -3.51 -9.45 -5.23
N ALA A 30 -3.44 -9.77 -3.93
CA ALA A 30 -2.72 -10.93 -3.45
C ALA A 30 -3.30 -12.22 -4.01
N LYS A 31 -4.62 -12.34 -4.05
CA LYS A 31 -5.30 -13.50 -4.65
C LYS A 31 -5.04 -13.59 -6.15
N GLN A 32 -5.04 -12.48 -6.86
CA GLN A 32 -4.73 -12.45 -8.28
C GLN A 32 -3.31 -12.93 -8.57
N ILE A 33 -2.35 -12.47 -7.78
CA ILE A 33 -0.95 -12.89 -7.92
C ILE A 33 -0.81 -14.40 -7.70
N ALA A 34 -1.41 -14.91 -6.64
CA ALA A 34 -1.36 -16.35 -6.34
C ALA A 34 -2.00 -17.19 -7.46
N THR A 35 -3.15 -16.76 -7.96
CA THR A 35 -3.84 -17.45 -9.05
C THR A 35 -3.01 -17.44 -10.33
N LYS A 36 -2.43 -16.31 -10.68
CA LYS A 36 -1.61 -16.14 -11.88
C LYS A 36 -0.39 -17.06 -11.86
N LEU A 37 0.23 -17.24 -10.71
CA LEU A 37 1.43 -18.06 -10.55
C LEU A 37 1.12 -19.52 -10.24
N GLY A 38 -0.17 -19.88 -10.14
CA GLY A 38 -0.57 -21.25 -9.83
C GLY A 38 -0.28 -21.69 -8.40
N ILE A 39 -0.16 -20.74 -7.48
CA ILE A 39 0.10 -21.02 -6.07
C ILE A 39 -1.24 -21.25 -5.36
N ASP A 40 -1.33 -22.34 -4.58
CA ASP A 40 -2.51 -22.62 -3.76
C ASP A 40 -2.70 -21.52 -2.72
N HIS A 41 -3.94 -21.03 -2.60
CA HIS A 41 -4.27 -19.96 -1.66
C HIS A 41 -4.06 -20.35 -0.19
N SER A 42 -4.03 -21.63 0.10
CA SER A 42 -3.82 -22.13 1.46
C SER A 42 -2.34 -22.33 1.81
N ARG A 43 -1.43 -22.20 0.85
CA ARG A 43 0.01 -22.39 1.11
C ARG A 43 0.57 -21.28 1.99
N ARG A 44 1.50 -21.66 2.86
CA ARG A 44 2.22 -20.71 3.70
C ARG A 44 3.51 -20.28 3.01
N VAL A 45 4.02 -19.13 3.40
CA VAL A 45 5.25 -18.58 2.80
C VAL A 45 6.43 -19.52 3.04
N GLN A 46 6.51 -20.15 4.19
CA GLN A 46 7.61 -21.07 4.52
C GLN A 46 7.64 -22.30 3.60
N ASP A 47 6.54 -22.63 2.95
CA ASP A 47 6.45 -23.78 2.05
C ASP A 47 6.80 -23.42 0.59
N LEU A 48 7.11 -22.16 0.31
CA LEU A 48 7.47 -21.71 -1.02
C LEU A 48 8.93 -22.03 -1.33
N SER A 49 9.18 -22.46 -2.57
CA SER A 49 10.56 -22.62 -3.07
C SER A 49 11.15 -21.26 -3.43
N ASP A 50 12.47 -21.18 -3.56
CA ASP A 50 13.15 -19.96 -3.97
C ASP A 50 12.69 -19.48 -5.35
N GLN A 51 12.40 -20.40 -6.26
CA GLN A 51 11.86 -20.07 -7.58
C GLN A 51 10.47 -19.42 -7.48
N GLU A 52 9.62 -19.93 -6.62
CA GLU A 52 8.28 -19.38 -6.42
C GLU A 52 8.35 -17.96 -5.85
N VAL A 53 9.25 -17.74 -4.91
CA VAL A 53 9.49 -16.41 -4.34
C VAL A 53 10.00 -15.46 -5.42
N LEU A 54 10.91 -15.92 -6.27
CA LEU A 54 11.44 -15.13 -7.37
C LEU A 54 10.35 -14.74 -8.36
N HIS A 55 9.47 -15.67 -8.71
CA HIS A 55 8.35 -15.40 -9.60
C HIS A 55 7.38 -14.37 -9.02
N ILE A 56 7.14 -14.43 -7.71
CA ILE A 56 6.31 -13.43 -7.03
C ILE A 56 6.96 -12.05 -7.14
N ARG A 57 8.26 -11.94 -6.89
CA ARG A 57 8.99 -10.68 -7.01
C ARG A 57 8.91 -10.10 -8.41
N GLU A 58 9.11 -10.93 -9.42
CA GLU A 58 9.06 -10.50 -10.81
C GLU A 58 7.67 -10.01 -11.20
N THR A 59 6.63 -10.71 -10.77
CA THR A 59 5.25 -10.32 -11.05
C THR A 59 4.91 -8.97 -10.40
N ILE A 60 5.32 -8.76 -9.17
CA ILE A 60 5.08 -7.50 -8.47
C ILE A 60 5.82 -6.37 -9.17
N ASP A 61 7.10 -6.57 -9.52
CA ASP A 61 7.89 -5.54 -10.18
C ASP A 61 7.32 -5.16 -11.55
N ALA A 62 6.78 -6.13 -12.28
CA ALA A 62 6.26 -5.90 -13.63
C ALA A 62 4.87 -5.27 -13.67
N GLU A 63 4.00 -5.57 -12.71
CA GLU A 63 2.57 -5.24 -12.82
C GLU A 63 2.06 -4.31 -11.73
N HIS A 64 2.78 -4.13 -10.63
CA HIS A 64 2.29 -3.38 -9.48
C HIS A 64 3.26 -2.28 -9.05
N THR A 65 2.69 -1.13 -8.72
CA THR A 65 3.44 -0.06 -8.05
C THR A 65 3.25 -0.22 -6.55
N VAL A 66 4.33 -0.50 -5.83
CA VAL A 66 4.25 -0.84 -4.40
C VAL A 66 5.31 -0.08 -3.60
N GLU A 67 5.14 -0.08 -2.29
CA GLU A 67 6.07 0.46 -1.28
C GLU A 67 6.58 1.86 -1.62
N GLY A 68 7.91 2.04 -1.68
CA GLY A 68 8.51 3.35 -1.89
C GLY A 68 8.05 4.03 -3.16
N ASP A 69 7.90 3.29 -4.26
CA ASP A 69 7.43 3.86 -5.53
C ASP A 69 6.00 4.36 -5.42
N LEU A 70 5.12 3.58 -4.79
CA LEU A 70 3.73 4.01 -4.58
C LEU A 70 3.66 5.23 -3.67
N ARG A 71 4.43 5.24 -2.59
CA ARG A 71 4.47 6.39 -1.68
C ARG A 71 4.97 7.64 -2.37
N ARG A 72 5.97 7.49 -3.23
CA ARG A 72 6.50 8.59 -4.03
C ARG A 72 5.44 9.13 -4.99
N ASN A 73 4.71 8.25 -5.67
CA ASN A 73 3.65 8.66 -6.59
C ASN A 73 2.54 9.42 -5.86
N THR A 74 2.14 8.96 -4.69
CA THR A 74 1.13 9.64 -3.87
C THR A 74 1.62 11.03 -3.46
N ALA A 75 2.86 11.15 -2.99
CA ALA A 75 3.44 12.42 -2.59
C ALA A 75 3.52 13.38 -3.78
N MET A 76 3.93 12.90 -4.96
CA MET A 76 4.01 13.71 -6.17
C MET A 76 2.62 14.19 -6.61
N ASN A 77 1.61 13.36 -6.52
CA ASN A 77 0.24 13.72 -6.88
C ASN A 77 -0.30 14.82 -5.94
N ILE A 78 -0.04 14.70 -4.65
CA ILE A 78 -0.43 15.72 -3.67
C ILE A 78 0.31 17.02 -3.95
N LYS A 79 1.61 16.96 -4.21
CA LYS A 79 2.41 18.14 -4.54
C LYS A 79 1.89 18.83 -5.78
N ARG A 80 1.52 18.07 -6.81
CA ARG A 80 0.93 18.62 -8.03
C ARG A 80 -0.35 19.38 -7.75
N LEU A 81 -1.23 18.82 -6.90
CA LEU A 81 -2.46 19.50 -6.51
C LEU A 81 -2.17 20.81 -5.78
N MET A 82 -1.18 20.82 -4.90
CA MET A 82 -0.77 22.02 -4.17
C MET A 82 -0.20 23.09 -5.13
N ASP A 83 0.62 22.66 -6.09
CA ASP A 83 1.23 23.57 -7.07
C ASP A 83 0.18 24.20 -7.98
N LEU A 84 -0.89 23.47 -8.30
CA LEU A 84 -2.00 23.99 -9.10
C LEU A 84 -2.92 24.92 -8.31
N ALA A 85 -2.74 24.99 -6.98
CA ALA A 85 -3.53 25.82 -6.08
C ALA A 85 -5.05 25.61 -6.24
N CYS A 86 -5.48 24.41 -6.62
CA CYS A 86 -6.90 24.04 -6.67
C CYS A 86 -7.44 23.82 -5.26
N TYR A 87 -8.79 23.69 -5.13
CA TYR A 87 -9.40 23.47 -3.83
C TYR A 87 -8.82 22.26 -3.09
N ARG A 88 -8.65 21.13 -3.79
CA ARG A 88 -8.07 19.93 -3.19
C ARG A 88 -6.66 20.16 -2.71
N GLY A 89 -5.84 20.87 -3.48
CA GLY A 89 -4.48 21.20 -3.10
C GLY A 89 -4.41 22.10 -1.88
N LEU A 90 -5.29 23.09 -1.79
CA LEU A 90 -5.37 23.98 -0.63
C LEU A 90 -5.75 23.18 0.64
N ARG A 91 -6.67 22.22 0.51
CA ARG A 91 -7.03 21.37 1.65
C ARG A 91 -5.85 20.52 2.13
N HIS A 92 -5.06 19.97 1.20
CA HIS A 92 -3.83 19.25 1.55
C HIS A 92 -2.82 20.16 2.25
N ARG A 93 -2.64 21.38 1.74
CA ARG A 93 -1.71 22.34 2.31
C ARG A 93 -2.06 22.69 3.76
N LYS A 94 -3.35 22.83 4.03
CA LYS A 94 -3.85 23.17 5.37
C LYS A 94 -3.99 21.95 6.29
N GLY A 95 -3.78 20.74 5.78
CA GLY A 95 -3.99 19.51 6.54
C GLY A 95 -5.45 19.22 6.85
N LEU A 96 -6.35 19.66 5.99
CA LEU A 96 -7.80 19.47 6.16
C LEU A 96 -8.32 18.37 5.24
N PRO A 97 -9.48 17.74 5.56
CA PRO A 97 -10.06 16.74 4.68
C PRO A 97 -10.36 17.31 3.30
N VAL A 98 -10.11 16.52 2.25
CA VAL A 98 -10.24 16.96 0.86
C VAL A 98 -11.56 16.56 0.21
N ARG A 99 -12.33 15.67 0.85
CA ARG A 99 -13.57 15.13 0.29
C ARG A 99 -14.84 15.68 0.94
N GLY A 100 -14.80 16.91 1.43
CA GLY A 100 -15.97 17.57 1.98
C GLY A 100 -16.44 17.05 3.33
N GLN A 101 -15.56 16.36 4.06
CA GLN A 101 -15.91 15.82 5.37
C GLN A 101 -16.08 16.94 6.40
N ARG A 102 -16.97 16.68 7.34
CA ARG A 102 -17.21 17.63 8.43
C ARG A 102 -15.98 17.72 9.33
N THR A 103 -15.53 18.95 9.62
CA THR A 103 -14.33 19.18 10.42
C THR A 103 -14.61 19.49 11.89
N HIS A 104 -15.85 19.89 12.21
CA HIS A 104 -16.20 20.27 13.58
C HIS A 104 -16.12 19.08 14.55
N THR A 105 -16.63 17.92 14.14
CA THR A 105 -16.65 16.71 14.98
C THR A 105 -15.76 15.59 14.46
N ASN A 106 -15.37 15.63 13.18
CA ASN A 106 -14.58 14.61 12.52
C ASN A 106 -13.23 15.17 12.06
N ALA A 107 -12.45 14.35 11.39
CA ALA A 107 -11.15 14.73 10.83
C ALA A 107 -10.06 15.00 11.86
N ARG A 108 -10.16 14.41 13.04
CA ARG A 108 -9.19 14.60 14.11
C ARG A 108 -7.80 14.08 13.75
N THR A 109 -7.74 13.00 12.99
CA THR A 109 -6.47 12.43 12.55
C THR A 109 -5.77 13.32 11.53
N ARG A 110 -6.55 13.95 10.63
CA ARG A 110 -6.03 14.83 9.60
C ARG A 110 -5.69 16.21 10.11
N LYS A 111 -6.52 16.75 11.00
CA LYS A 111 -6.27 18.02 11.66
C LYS A 111 -5.14 17.87 12.67
N ASP A 112 -4.56 18.99 13.07
CA ASP A 112 -3.47 18.99 14.01
C ASP A 112 -3.87 18.30 15.33
N ARG A 113 -3.17 17.22 15.67
CA ARG A 113 -3.40 16.51 16.94
C ARG A 113 -3.11 17.36 18.16
N LYS A 114 -2.22 18.31 18.03
CA LYS A 114 -1.86 19.21 19.15
C LYS A 114 -3.02 20.07 19.57
N SER A 115 -3.91 20.41 18.63
CA SER A 115 -5.08 21.22 18.94
C SER A 115 -6.14 20.44 19.72
N VAL A 116 -6.01 19.13 19.82
CA VAL A 116 -6.94 18.24 20.51
C VAL A 116 -6.55 18.02 21.95
N VAL A 117 -5.33 18.28 22.28
CA VAL A 117 -4.79 18.07 23.63
C VAL A 117 -5.29 19.10 24.60
#